data_c2315212ebbe157c190314c73caf1ea7
#
_entry.id   c2315212ebbe157c190314c73caf1ea7
#
_cell.length_a   1.000
_cell.length_b   1.000
_cell.length_c   1.000
_cell.angle_alpha   90.00
_cell.angle_beta   90.00
_cell.angle_gamma   90.00
#
_symmetry.space_group_name_H-M   'P 1'
#
loop_
_entity.id
_entity.type
_entity.pdbx_description
1 polymer ?
#
loop_
_entity_poly.entity_id
_entity_poly.type
_entity_poly.pdbx_seq_one_letter_code
_entity_poly.pdbx_strand_id
1 'polypeptide(L)'
;MAYAREFAEAVACSRFMGFELPPLQQIELTKEKKDRINRLFETLREALGTDGLAYRCLGHASLLKVVGAATGGMPILTMGYITVGEAAYYYFSRRDVRKWLQQGVPYGPAQVHAWLTLPAKRPTILDFTLNATWRSAKQTQLVAGGYMLGTAFERVRYHPVIADNAILARLSIQVRPEFEEFAA
;
A
#
# COMPACT_ATOMS: atom_id res chain seq x y z
N MET A 1 -14.13 -11.52 1.02
CA MET A 1 -14.45 -11.44 -0.44
C MET A 1 -14.54 -10.00 -0.96
N ALA A 2 -14.86 -9.00 -0.13
CA ALA A 2 -14.99 -7.60 -0.56
C ALA A 2 -13.71 -7.04 -1.18
N TYR A 3 -12.54 -7.17 -0.51
CA TYR A 3 -11.28 -6.62 -1.00
C TYR A 3 -10.88 -7.11 -2.39
N ALA A 4 -11.02 -8.41 -2.66
CA ALA A 4 -10.65 -8.98 -3.97
C ALA A 4 -11.47 -8.37 -5.13
N ARG A 5 -12.76 -8.11 -4.92
CA ARG A 5 -13.62 -7.45 -5.90
C ARG A 5 -13.21 -5.99 -6.08
N GLU A 6 -13.05 -5.26 -4.99
CA GLU A 6 -12.67 -3.84 -5.03
C GLU A 6 -11.28 -3.66 -5.66
N PHE A 7 -10.33 -4.56 -5.40
CA PHE A 7 -9.01 -4.56 -6.05
C PHE A 7 -9.12 -4.82 -7.56
N ALA A 8 -9.92 -5.78 -7.98
CA ALA A 8 -10.15 -6.04 -9.41
C ALA A 8 -10.78 -4.82 -10.11
N GLU A 9 -11.70 -4.13 -9.45
CA GLU A 9 -12.28 -2.88 -9.94
C GLU A 9 -11.25 -1.74 -10.00
N ALA A 10 -10.34 -1.64 -9.02
CA ALA A 10 -9.25 -0.65 -9.04
C ALA A 10 -8.28 -0.92 -10.20
N VAL A 11 -7.91 -2.18 -10.44
CA VAL A 11 -7.10 -2.61 -11.59
C VAL A 11 -7.78 -2.24 -12.93
N ALA A 12 -9.08 -2.54 -13.07
CA ALA A 12 -9.83 -2.18 -14.26
C ALA A 12 -9.88 -0.67 -14.48
N CYS A 13 -10.07 0.09 -13.39
CA CYS A 13 -10.05 1.55 -13.41
C CYS A 13 -8.68 2.10 -13.84
N SER A 14 -7.58 1.53 -13.33
CA SER A 14 -6.23 1.89 -13.72
C SER A 14 -6.03 1.71 -15.23
N ARG A 15 -6.39 0.55 -15.76
CA ARG A 15 -6.32 0.27 -17.21
C ARG A 15 -7.14 1.26 -18.03
N PHE A 16 -8.36 1.57 -17.59
CA PHE A 16 -9.21 2.57 -18.26
C PHE A 16 -8.58 3.97 -18.24
N MET A 17 -7.79 4.31 -17.24
CA MET A 17 -7.03 5.56 -17.14
C MET A 17 -5.68 5.52 -17.90
N GLY A 18 -5.40 4.45 -18.65
CA GLY A 18 -4.18 4.30 -19.45
C GLY A 18 -2.94 3.90 -18.65
N PHE A 19 -3.11 3.25 -17.49
CA PHE A 19 -2.00 2.66 -16.77
C PHE A 19 -1.68 1.26 -17.31
N GLU A 20 -0.40 0.98 -17.49
CA GLU A 20 0.11 -0.32 -17.93
C GLU A 20 0.53 -1.16 -16.73
N LEU A 21 -0.42 -1.89 -16.18
CA LEU A 21 -0.14 -2.83 -15.10
C LEU A 21 0.68 -4.02 -15.60
N PRO A 22 1.72 -4.43 -14.87
CA PRO A 22 2.40 -5.67 -15.17
C PRO A 22 1.43 -6.85 -15.10
N PRO A 23 1.73 -7.98 -15.79
CA PRO A 23 0.94 -9.19 -15.64
C PRO A 23 0.78 -9.55 -14.16
N LEU A 24 -0.45 -9.78 -13.72
CA LEU A 24 -0.75 -10.16 -12.33
C LEU A 24 -0.31 -11.61 -12.11
N GLN A 25 0.98 -11.79 -11.80
CA GLN A 25 1.51 -13.09 -11.44
C GLN A 25 1.01 -13.49 -10.06
N GLN A 26 0.39 -14.65 -9.94
CA GLN A 26 -0.10 -15.14 -8.64
C GLN A 26 1.07 -15.45 -7.71
N ILE A 27 1.06 -14.81 -6.54
CA ILE A 27 2.02 -15.01 -5.46
C ILE A 27 1.42 -15.94 -4.41
N GLU A 28 2.01 -17.11 -4.22
CA GLU A 28 1.67 -17.97 -3.10
C GLU A 28 2.52 -17.57 -1.88
N LEU A 29 1.88 -17.16 -0.79
CA LEU A 29 2.54 -16.77 0.45
C LEU A 29 2.82 -17.98 1.33
N THR A 30 3.94 -18.69 1.06
CA THR A 30 4.45 -19.75 1.93
C THR A 30 4.94 -19.17 3.28
N LYS A 31 5.18 -20.06 4.25
CA LYS A 31 5.75 -19.67 5.54
C LYS A 31 7.09 -18.94 5.35
N GLU A 32 7.97 -19.48 4.51
CA GLU A 32 9.30 -18.89 4.23
C GLU A 32 9.17 -17.46 3.67
N LYS A 33 8.25 -17.21 2.75
CA LYS A 33 8.00 -15.88 2.19
C LYS A 33 7.48 -14.92 3.25
N LYS A 34 6.60 -15.35 4.13
CA LYS A 34 6.14 -14.55 5.27
C LYS A 34 7.30 -14.22 6.22
N ASP A 35 8.19 -15.18 6.50
CA ASP A 35 9.37 -14.95 7.32
C ASP A 35 10.33 -13.94 6.68
N ARG A 36 10.45 -13.93 5.34
CA ARG A 36 11.23 -12.89 4.63
C ARG A 36 10.59 -11.51 4.74
N ILE A 37 9.25 -11.42 4.61
CA ILE A 37 8.52 -10.16 4.83
C ILE A 37 8.69 -9.67 6.26
N ASN A 38 8.61 -10.58 7.25
CA ASN A 38 8.85 -10.21 8.65
C ASN A 38 10.26 -9.64 8.86
N ARG A 39 11.31 -10.28 8.31
CA ARG A 39 12.66 -9.74 8.39
C ARG A 39 12.79 -8.37 7.74
N LEU A 40 12.18 -8.17 6.57
CA LEU A 40 12.16 -6.86 5.92
C LEU A 40 11.51 -5.81 6.83
N PHE A 41 10.37 -6.13 7.44
CA PHE A 41 9.71 -5.22 8.38
C PHE A 41 10.61 -4.88 9.57
N GLU A 42 11.27 -5.86 10.18
CA GLU A 42 12.19 -5.61 11.30
C GLU A 42 13.37 -4.73 10.87
N THR A 43 13.96 -4.95 9.69
CA THR A 43 15.01 -4.09 9.14
C THR A 43 14.53 -2.65 8.98
N LEU A 44 13.33 -2.44 8.42
CA LEU A 44 12.73 -1.11 8.28
C LEU A 44 12.48 -0.47 9.65
N ARG A 45 11.99 -1.24 10.61
CA ARG A 45 11.71 -0.77 11.97
C ARG A 45 12.99 -0.41 12.73
N GLU A 46 14.06 -1.16 12.56
CA GLU A 46 15.37 -0.88 13.17
C GLU A 46 15.98 0.40 12.62
N ALA A 47 15.93 0.58 11.30
CA ALA A 47 16.52 1.73 10.64
C ALA A 47 15.74 3.04 10.84
N LEU A 48 14.41 2.98 10.80
CA LEU A 48 13.55 4.18 10.85
C LEU A 48 12.96 4.43 12.25
N GLY A 49 13.03 3.45 13.13
CA GLY A 49 12.27 3.44 14.37
C GLY A 49 10.77 3.22 14.14
N THR A 50 10.04 2.87 15.19
CA THR A 50 8.60 2.58 15.06
C THR A 50 7.80 3.82 14.64
N ASP A 51 8.16 4.98 15.14
CA ASP A 51 7.51 6.24 14.79
C ASP A 51 7.98 6.77 13.42
N GLY A 52 9.16 6.36 12.99
CA GLY A 52 9.69 6.67 11.66
C GLY A 52 8.92 6.02 10.50
N LEU A 53 8.15 4.98 10.75
CA LEU A 53 7.24 4.38 9.76
C LEU A 53 5.90 5.11 9.65
N ALA A 54 5.54 5.92 10.66
CA ALA A 54 4.27 6.64 10.66
C ALA A 54 4.21 7.66 9.51
N TYR A 55 3.04 7.77 8.86
CA TYR A 55 2.77 8.72 7.77
C TYR A 55 3.63 8.56 6.50
N ARG A 56 4.27 7.40 6.32
CA ARG A 56 5.17 7.14 5.17
C ARG A 56 4.60 6.13 4.17
N CYS A 57 3.29 6.05 4.05
CA CYS A 57 2.63 5.05 3.20
C CYS A 57 3.08 5.10 1.71
N LEU A 58 3.45 6.27 1.20
CA LEU A 58 3.96 6.41 -0.17
C LEU A 58 5.32 5.74 -0.38
N GLY A 59 6.10 5.53 0.68
CA GLY A 59 7.36 4.80 0.66
C GLY A 59 7.23 3.34 0.22
N HIS A 60 6.03 2.76 0.26
CA HIS A 60 5.79 1.42 -0.29
C HIS A 60 6.20 1.30 -1.77
N ALA A 61 6.19 2.40 -2.53
CA ALA A 61 6.64 2.41 -3.92
C ALA A 61 8.12 2.00 -4.04
N SER A 62 8.99 2.46 -3.15
CA SER A 62 10.42 2.10 -3.14
C SER A 62 10.64 0.64 -2.72
N LEU A 63 9.69 0.02 -2.03
CA LEU A 63 9.79 -1.37 -1.57
C LEU A 63 9.32 -2.42 -2.58
N LEU A 64 8.80 -2.00 -3.75
CA LEU A 64 8.26 -2.92 -4.76
C LEU A 64 9.25 -4.03 -5.16
N LYS A 65 10.51 -3.67 -5.44
CA LYS A 65 11.54 -4.64 -5.85
C LYS A 65 11.91 -5.59 -4.73
N VAL A 66 12.14 -5.06 -3.53
CA VAL A 66 12.56 -5.85 -2.36
C VAL A 66 11.46 -6.81 -1.93
N VAL A 67 10.22 -6.35 -1.86
CA VAL A 67 9.06 -7.20 -1.59
C VAL A 67 8.86 -8.20 -2.72
N GLY A 68 9.08 -7.82 -3.97
CA GLY A 68 9.06 -8.71 -5.12
C GLY A 68 10.05 -9.85 -4.99
N ALA A 69 11.29 -9.55 -4.63
CA ALA A 69 12.33 -10.55 -4.36
C ALA A 69 11.97 -11.46 -3.16
N ALA A 70 11.43 -10.90 -2.09
CA ALA A 70 11.03 -11.65 -0.91
C ALA A 70 9.86 -12.62 -1.20
N THR A 71 8.96 -12.26 -2.09
CA THR A 71 7.72 -13.01 -2.38
C THR A 71 7.78 -13.84 -3.66
N GLY A 72 8.76 -13.61 -4.52
CA GLY A 72 8.91 -14.29 -5.81
C GLY A 72 7.86 -13.83 -6.84
N GLY A 73 7.39 -12.59 -6.77
CA GLY A 73 6.49 -12.00 -7.75
C GLY A 73 6.26 -10.51 -7.48
N MET A 74 5.92 -9.74 -8.50
CA MET A 74 5.80 -8.29 -8.41
C MET A 74 4.55 -7.89 -7.61
N PRO A 75 4.67 -7.20 -6.47
CA PRO A 75 3.55 -6.57 -5.79
C PRO A 75 3.02 -5.38 -6.60
N ILE A 76 1.78 -5.01 -6.36
CA ILE A 76 1.13 -3.86 -6.99
C ILE A 76 0.95 -2.76 -5.95
N LEU A 77 1.50 -1.58 -6.22
CA LEU A 77 1.21 -0.40 -5.43
C LEU A 77 -0.27 -0.05 -5.59
N THR A 78 -0.96 0.01 -4.49
CA THR A 78 -2.39 0.27 -4.44
C THR A 78 -2.62 1.52 -3.60
N MET A 79 -3.39 2.47 -4.14
CA MET A 79 -3.81 3.66 -3.41
C MET A 79 -5.32 3.63 -3.20
N GLY A 80 -5.74 4.08 -2.04
CA GLY A 80 -7.14 4.09 -1.68
C GLY A 80 -7.36 4.71 -0.29
N TYR A 81 -8.46 4.36 0.32
CA TYR A 81 -8.81 4.79 1.66
C TYR A 81 -9.06 3.59 2.57
N ILE A 82 -9.12 3.83 3.85
CA ILE A 82 -9.46 2.81 4.85
C ILE A 82 -10.69 3.22 5.64
N THR A 83 -11.41 2.22 6.16
CA THR A 83 -12.43 2.45 7.19
C THR A 83 -12.07 1.72 8.47
N VAL A 84 -12.30 2.38 9.62
CA VAL A 84 -12.19 1.79 10.96
C VAL A 84 -13.53 2.03 11.66
N GLY A 85 -14.29 0.97 11.88
CA GLY A 85 -15.70 1.10 12.19
C GLY A 85 -16.45 1.76 11.04
N GLU A 86 -17.20 2.83 11.32
CA GLU A 86 -17.93 3.61 10.31
C GLU A 86 -17.13 4.80 9.77
N ALA A 87 -15.99 5.13 10.36
CA ALA A 87 -15.19 6.28 9.96
C ALA A 87 -14.27 5.96 8.77
N ALA A 88 -14.31 6.80 7.73
CA ALA A 88 -13.39 6.74 6.61
C ALA A 88 -12.19 7.67 6.83
N TYR A 89 -10.99 7.18 6.48
CA TYR A 89 -9.72 7.91 6.58
C TYR A 89 -9.04 7.91 5.21
N TYR A 90 -8.41 9.04 4.86
CA TYR A 90 -7.71 9.22 3.58
C TYR A 90 -8.61 9.09 2.36
N TYR A 91 -9.88 9.48 2.50
CA TYR A 91 -10.88 9.29 1.45
C TYR A 91 -10.58 10.15 0.22
N PHE A 92 -10.54 9.50 -0.93
CA PHE A 92 -10.60 10.09 -2.25
C PHE A 92 -11.30 9.13 -3.21
N SER A 93 -11.76 9.66 -4.33
CA SER A 93 -12.53 8.92 -5.31
C SER A 93 -11.75 8.74 -6.63
N ARG A 94 -12.22 7.85 -7.50
CA ARG A 94 -11.72 7.71 -8.88
C ARG A 94 -11.84 9.02 -9.68
N ARG A 95 -12.82 9.87 -9.36
CA ARG A 95 -12.97 11.19 -9.97
C ARG A 95 -11.82 12.12 -9.56
N ASP A 96 -11.39 12.04 -8.32
CA ASP A 96 -10.27 12.84 -7.84
C ASP A 96 -8.97 12.40 -8.51
N VAL A 97 -8.73 11.10 -8.67
CA VAL A 97 -7.56 10.61 -9.42
C VAL A 97 -7.54 11.14 -10.85
N ARG A 98 -8.69 11.15 -11.57
CA ARG A 98 -8.77 11.74 -12.92
C ARG A 98 -8.42 13.22 -12.93
N LYS A 99 -8.90 13.99 -11.97
CA LYS A 99 -8.54 15.40 -11.82
C LYS A 99 -7.05 15.57 -11.56
N TRP A 100 -6.48 14.75 -10.66
CA TRP A 100 -5.05 14.81 -10.34
C TRP A 100 -4.15 14.49 -11.55
N LEU A 101 -4.55 13.55 -12.40
CA LEU A 101 -3.86 13.26 -13.65
C LEU A 101 -3.88 14.42 -14.65
N GLN A 102 -4.93 15.25 -14.62
CA GLN A 102 -5.09 16.39 -15.54
C GLN A 102 -4.52 17.70 -14.98
N GLN A 103 -4.61 17.92 -13.69
CA GLN A 103 -4.39 19.21 -13.03
C GLN A 103 -3.27 19.17 -11.98
N GLY A 104 -2.69 17.98 -11.73
CA GLY A 104 -1.79 17.75 -10.61
C GLY A 104 -2.55 17.48 -9.30
N VAL A 105 -1.83 16.92 -8.34
CA VAL A 105 -2.33 16.71 -6.98
C VAL A 105 -2.44 18.06 -6.27
N PRO A 106 -3.54 18.36 -5.54
CA PRO A 106 -3.66 19.61 -4.79
C PRO A 106 -2.49 19.84 -3.85
N TYR A 107 -2.05 21.10 -3.73
CA TYR A 107 -1.05 21.47 -2.74
C TYR A 107 -1.54 21.19 -1.32
N GLY A 108 -0.68 20.59 -0.51
CA GLY A 108 -0.97 20.25 0.88
C GLY A 108 -0.64 18.81 1.21
N PRO A 109 -0.75 18.37 2.47
CA PRO A 109 -0.54 16.97 2.81
C PRO A 109 -1.57 16.13 2.06
N ALA A 110 -1.09 15.33 1.11
CA ALA A 110 -1.95 14.44 0.36
C ALA A 110 -2.65 13.49 1.34
N GLN A 111 -3.95 13.64 1.48
CA GLN A 111 -4.76 12.73 2.28
C GLN A 111 -5.01 11.45 1.47
N VAL A 112 -3.94 10.72 1.20
CA VAL A 112 -3.98 9.45 0.49
C VAL A 112 -3.34 8.38 1.35
N HIS A 113 -3.80 7.16 1.20
CA HIS A 113 -3.13 6.00 1.77
C HIS A 113 -2.70 5.06 0.66
N ALA A 114 -1.50 4.51 0.80
CA ALA A 114 -0.93 3.57 -0.15
C ALA A 114 -0.41 2.33 0.58
N TRP A 115 -0.52 1.19 -0.07
CA TRP A 115 -0.03 -0.10 0.41
C TRP A 115 0.36 -0.98 -0.78
N LEU A 116 0.94 -2.13 -0.53
CA LEU A 116 1.20 -3.15 -1.54
C LEU A 116 0.08 -4.19 -1.53
N THR A 117 -0.42 -4.53 -2.72
CA THR A 117 -1.26 -5.71 -2.92
C THR A 117 -0.42 -6.79 -3.56
N LEU A 118 -0.31 -7.94 -2.90
CA LEU A 118 0.30 -9.14 -3.44
C LEU A 118 -0.76 -9.88 -4.26
N PRO A 119 -0.61 -9.96 -5.61
CA PRO A 119 -1.55 -10.69 -6.44
C PRO A 119 -1.53 -12.17 -6.07
N ALA A 120 -2.67 -12.72 -5.72
CA ALA A 120 -2.84 -14.12 -5.34
C ALA A 120 -4.25 -14.56 -5.70
N LYS A 121 -4.58 -15.86 -5.55
CA LYS A 121 -5.97 -16.33 -5.66
C LYS A 121 -6.92 -15.50 -4.77
N ARG A 122 -6.43 -15.06 -3.61
CA ARG A 122 -7.04 -14.03 -2.77
C ARG A 122 -6.02 -12.93 -2.59
N PRO A 123 -6.17 -11.75 -3.24
CA PRO A 123 -5.23 -10.65 -3.11
C PRO A 123 -4.96 -10.32 -1.66
N THR A 124 -3.68 -10.23 -1.31
CA THR A 124 -3.23 -10.04 0.07
C THR A 124 -2.66 -8.63 0.24
N ILE A 125 -3.13 -7.92 1.23
CA ILE A 125 -2.66 -6.60 1.63
C ILE A 125 -1.34 -6.76 2.39
N LEU A 126 -0.35 -5.93 2.06
CA LEU A 126 0.89 -5.74 2.80
C LEU A 126 1.08 -4.25 3.04
N ASP A 127 1.03 -3.83 4.31
CA ASP A 127 1.17 -2.43 4.69
C ASP A 127 2.02 -2.32 5.95
N PHE A 128 3.21 -1.76 5.79
CA PHE A 128 4.18 -1.57 6.86
C PHE A 128 3.94 -0.32 7.71
N THR A 129 3.06 0.58 7.29
CA THR A 129 2.99 1.94 7.81
C THR A 129 1.71 2.27 8.57
N LEU A 130 0.57 1.66 8.20
CA LEU A 130 -0.72 2.03 8.78
C LEU A 130 -0.77 1.81 10.30
N ASN A 131 -0.26 0.67 10.78
CA ASN A 131 -0.31 0.38 12.21
C ASN A 131 0.57 1.37 13.03
N ALA A 132 1.73 1.78 12.48
CA ALA A 132 2.58 2.80 13.07
C ALA A 132 1.90 4.18 13.06
N THR A 133 1.29 4.56 11.92
CA THR A 133 0.52 5.80 11.77
C THR A 133 -0.65 5.85 12.75
N TRP A 134 -1.39 4.76 12.86
CA TRP A 134 -2.53 4.66 13.78
C TRP A 134 -2.09 4.78 15.24
N ARG A 135 -1.00 4.08 15.62
CA ARG A 135 -0.44 4.15 16.96
C ARG A 135 0.03 5.58 17.29
N SER A 136 0.70 6.25 16.38
CA SER A 136 1.13 7.64 16.56
C SER A 136 -0.06 8.60 16.73
N ALA A 137 -1.12 8.42 15.94
CA ALA A 137 -2.27 9.33 15.94
C ALA A 137 -3.29 9.04 17.05
N LYS A 138 -3.49 7.77 17.42
CA LYS A 138 -4.58 7.31 18.30
C LYS A 138 -4.09 6.59 19.55
N GLN A 139 -2.77 6.41 19.73
CA GLN A 139 -2.13 5.69 20.84
C GLN A 139 -2.65 4.26 21.03
N THR A 140 -3.18 3.65 19.98
CA THR A 140 -3.69 2.28 19.95
C THR A 140 -3.12 1.54 18.75
N GLN A 141 -3.22 0.21 18.74
CA GLN A 141 -2.78 -0.63 17.62
C GLN A 141 -3.98 -1.22 16.88
N LEU A 142 -3.86 -1.35 15.57
CA LEU A 142 -4.84 -2.05 14.73
C LEU A 142 -4.59 -3.57 14.72
N VAL A 143 -3.31 -3.96 14.75
CA VAL A 143 -2.87 -5.36 14.77
C VAL A 143 -1.66 -5.54 15.69
N ALA A 144 -1.51 -6.72 16.28
CA ALA A 144 -0.42 -7.03 17.21
C ALA A 144 0.97 -7.13 16.52
N GLY A 145 1.02 -7.52 15.24
CA GLY A 145 2.28 -7.82 14.53
C GLY A 145 3.06 -6.60 14.01
N GLY A 146 2.64 -5.39 14.34
CA GLY A 146 3.36 -4.16 13.93
C GLY A 146 3.05 -3.69 12.51
N TYR A 147 2.68 -4.56 11.57
CA TYR A 147 2.29 -4.25 10.19
C TYR A 147 1.10 -5.11 9.74
N MET A 148 0.47 -4.72 8.62
CA MET A 148 -0.70 -5.41 8.10
C MET A 148 -0.28 -6.42 7.03
N LEU A 149 -0.57 -7.70 7.24
CA LEU A 149 -0.40 -8.75 6.24
C LEU A 149 -1.60 -9.69 6.27
N GLY A 150 -2.46 -9.62 5.25
CA GLY A 150 -3.66 -10.47 5.22
C GLY A 150 -4.64 -10.10 4.12
N THR A 151 -5.69 -10.90 4.00
CA THR A 151 -6.79 -10.68 3.04
C THR A 151 -7.98 -9.92 3.66
N ALA A 152 -8.01 -9.81 4.97
CA ALA A 152 -8.99 -9.09 5.77
C ALA A 152 -8.45 -8.85 7.18
N PHE A 153 -8.95 -7.83 7.86
CA PHE A 153 -8.62 -7.48 9.24
C PHE A 153 -9.90 -7.19 10.01
N GLU A 154 -9.90 -7.47 11.30
CA GLU A 154 -11.09 -7.32 12.16
C GLU A 154 -11.52 -5.85 12.31
N ARG A 155 -10.56 -4.95 12.49
CA ARG A 155 -10.81 -3.56 12.86
C ARG A 155 -10.71 -2.57 11.70
N VAL A 156 -10.13 -2.96 10.58
CA VAL A 156 -9.87 -2.06 9.44
C VAL A 156 -10.22 -2.72 8.12
N ARG A 157 -10.82 -1.96 7.23
CA ARG A 157 -11.07 -2.37 5.85
C ARG A 157 -10.34 -1.44 4.90
N TYR A 158 -9.70 -2.03 3.89
CA TYR A 158 -9.01 -1.33 2.82
C TYR A 158 -9.93 -1.24 1.60
N HIS A 159 -10.00 -0.06 1.02
CA HIS A 159 -10.83 0.25 -0.16
C HIS A 159 -9.93 0.75 -1.30
N PRO A 160 -9.48 -0.14 -2.19
CA PRO A 160 -8.67 0.23 -3.34
C PRO A 160 -9.44 1.15 -4.28
N VAL A 161 -8.81 2.26 -4.69
CA VAL A 161 -9.36 3.19 -5.67
C VAL A 161 -8.63 3.06 -6.99
N ILE A 162 -7.29 2.93 -6.94
CA ILE A 162 -6.41 2.76 -8.08
C ILE A 162 -5.24 1.85 -7.72
N ALA A 163 -4.75 1.07 -8.68
CA ALA A 163 -3.70 0.08 -8.47
C ALA A 163 -2.74 0.12 -9.67
N ASP A 164 -1.52 0.65 -9.46
CA ASP A 164 -0.46 0.70 -10.48
C ASP A 164 0.88 1.08 -9.87
N ASN A 165 1.98 0.48 -10.36
CA ASN A 165 3.32 0.74 -9.83
C ASN A 165 3.92 2.08 -10.30
N ALA A 166 3.36 2.70 -11.33
CA ALA A 166 3.78 3.99 -11.85
C ALA A 166 2.90 5.16 -11.37
N ILE A 167 1.89 4.92 -10.53
CA ILE A 167 0.88 5.92 -10.17
C ILE A 167 1.51 7.18 -9.55
N LEU A 168 2.49 7.04 -8.67
CA LEU A 168 3.12 8.19 -8.02
C LEU A 168 3.89 9.04 -9.03
N ALA A 169 4.64 8.41 -9.94
CA ALA A 169 5.37 9.11 -11.00
C ALA A 169 4.40 9.87 -11.92
N ARG A 170 3.29 9.24 -12.32
CA ARG A 170 2.28 9.88 -13.19
C ARG A 170 1.52 11.02 -12.49
N LEU A 171 1.38 10.96 -11.18
CA LEU A 171 0.82 12.06 -10.38
C LEU A 171 1.87 13.09 -9.98
N SER A 172 3.14 12.92 -10.39
CA SER A 172 4.28 13.77 -9.98
C SER A 172 4.44 13.86 -8.46
N ILE A 173 4.06 12.78 -7.76
CA ILE A 173 4.23 12.68 -6.31
C ILE A 173 5.64 12.17 -6.03
N GLN A 174 6.43 13.00 -5.34
CA GLN A 174 7.76 12.60 -4.91
C GLN A 174 7.69 11.72 -3.66
N VAL A 175 8.38 10.59 -3.70
CA VAL A 175 8.61 9.74 -2.54
C VAL A 175 9.85 10.27 -1.80
N ARG A 176 9.79 10.30 -0.49
CA ARG A 176 10.97 10.68 0.31
C ARG A 176 12.06 9.62 0.16
N PRO A 177 13.33 10.02 0.04
CA PRO A 177 14.44 9.10 -0.27
C PRO A 177 14.73 8.07 0.83
N GLU A 178 14.25 8.26 2.06
CA GLU A 178 14.58 7.37 3.19
C GLU A 178 14.20 5.88 2.99
N PHE A 179 13.30 5.59 2.04
CA PHE A 179 12.99 4.21 1.67
C PHE A 179 13.82 3.69 0.49
N GLU A 180 14.54 4.57 -0.22
CA GLU A 180 15.36 4.17 -1.38
C GLU A 180 16.58 3.36 -0.96
N GLU A 181 17.13 3.62 0.23
CA GLU A 181 18.27 2.89 0.80
C GLU A 181 17.97 1.38 1.01
N PHE A 182 16.70 1.01 1.13
CA PHE A 182 16.27 -0.39 1.28
C PHE A 182 15.93 -1.05 -0.06
N ALA A 183 15.93 -0.30 -1.16
CA ALA A 183 15.63 -0.78 -2.51
C ALA A 183 16.87 -1.20 -3.30
N ALA A 184 18.05 -0.93 -2.78
CA ALA A 184 19.36 -1.31 -3.33
C ALA A 184 19.74 -2.71 -2.83
#